data_5cc4c0d18e6a6585cf1b5067e1816235
#
_entry.id   5cc4c0d18e6a6585cf1b5067e1816235
#
_cell.length_a   1.000
_cell.length_b   1.000
_cell.length_c   1.000
_cell.angle_alpha   90.00
_cell.angle_beta   90.00
_cell.angle_gamma   90.00
#
_symmetry.space_group_name_H-M   'P 1'
#
loop_
_entity.id
_entity.type
_entity.pdbx_description
1 polymer ?
#
loop_
_entity_poly.entity_id
_entity_poly.type
_entity_poly.pdbx_seq_one_letter_code
_entity_poly.pdbx_strand_id
1 'polypeptide(L)'
;MNHQASRRCFFLVLAASVLVTSSVAQTRRKSKNDKETPEKLSVRARKAEENLAKEYISIATGFYDLGDVEKARDFLIRLNELRDGLPGVRQKIDELDEELMQANSDKFTLDVSKGWGDAVAEVTKGEAFRIVAAGDYKMTASLSLDVNGLRSRDPIRDLAAAVPFGALMGIVQGADGKPSRPFAVRSGLEFTPKKSGRLFLRVNTPPTAKCTGKVQVQISGNVKTRTSGKKKRK
;
A
#
# COMPACT_ATOMS: atom_id res chain seq x y z
N MET A 1 13.27 24.88 -0.34
CA MET A 1 13.54 25.24 1.06
C MET A 1 12.18 25.42 1.74
N ASN A 2 11.95 24.87 2.89
CA ASN A 2 10.77 24.87 3.78
C ASN A 2 9.79 23.67 3.68
N HIS A 3 10.30 22.46 3.82
CA HIS A 3 9.45 21.30 4.16
C HIS A 3 9.42 20.97 5.68
N GLN A 4 10.19 21.68 6.51
CA GLN A 4 10.26 21.39 7.96
C GLN A 4 9.18 22.07 8.83
N ALA A 5 8.51 23.11 8.35
CA ALA A 5 7.52 23.84 9.15
C ALA A 5 6.15 23.15 9.24
N SER A 6 5.79 22.30 8.26
CA SER A 6 4.49 21.62 8.22
C SER A 6 4.40 20.39 9.15
N ARG A 7 5.54 19.80 9.51
CA ARG A 7 5.56 18.55 10.29
C ARG A 7 5.16 18.72 11.76
N ARG A 8 5.33 19.91 12.35
CA ARG A 8 5.09 20.14 13.77
C ARG A 8 3.63 20.31 14.18
N CYS A 9 2.73 20.67 13.28
CA CYS A 9 1.31 20.91 13.60
C CYS A 9 0.42 19.66 13.58
N PHE A 10 0.89 18.55 13.02
CA PHE A 10 0.00 17.42 12.70
C PHE A 10 -0.32 16.48 13.88
N PHE A 11 0.57 16.40 14.87
CA PHE A 11 0.36 15.52 16.03
C PHE A 11 -0.43 16.15 17.19
N LEU A 12 -0.64 17.48 17.16
CA LEU A 12 -1.33 18.20 18.26
C LEU A 12 -2.82 17.89 18.39
N VAL A 13 -3.45 17.33 17.33
CA VAL A 13 -4.90 17.05 17.34
C VAL A 13 -5.26 15.75 18.10
N LEU A 14 -4.31 14.80 18.21
CA LEU A 14 -4.55 13.54 18.94
C LEU A 14 -4.46 13.68 20.47
N ALA A 15 -3.82 14.75 20.96
CA ALA A 15 -3.62 14.97 22.40
C ALA A 15 -4.79 15.69 23.11
N ALA A 16 -5.74 16.25 22.37
CA ALA A 16 -6.73 17.19 22.90
C ALA A 16 -8.00 16.59 23.50
N SER A 17 -8.19 15.25 23.51
CA SER A 17 -9.43 14.63 23.99
C SER A 17 -9.34 13.94 25.35
N VAL A 18 -8.29 14.14 26.13
CA VAL A 18 -8.20 13.60 27.49
C VAL A 18 -7.93 14.72 28.50
N LEU A 19 -8.93 15.56 28.71
CA LEU A 19 -8.99 16.42 29.90
C LEU A 19 -9.42 15.58 31.10
N VAL A 20 -8.47 15.08 31.86
CA VAL A 20 -8.72 14.55 33.19
C VAL A 20 -8.23 15.58 34.20
N THR A 21 -9.17 16.15 34.93
CA THR A 21 -8.97 17.05 36.08
C THR A 21 -8.01 16.44 37.10
N SER A 22 -6.91 17.16 37.37
CA SER A 22 -5.92 16.79 38.35
C SER A 22 -6.50 16.98 39.75
N SER A 23 -6.84 15.90 40.44
CA SER A 23 -7.15 15.94 41.88
C SER A 23 -5.89 15.64 42.67
N VAL A 24 -5.60 16.56 43.58
CA VAL A 24 -4.49 16.60 44.52
C VAL A 24 -4.30 15.29 45.26
N ALA A 25 -3.10 14.73 45.18
CA ALA A 25 -2.71 13.50 45.86
C ALA A 25 -2.50 13.76 47.35
N GLN A 26 -3.44 13.35 48.18
CA GLN A 26 -3.20 13.09 49.59
C GLN A 26 -2.49 11.75 49.75
N THR A 27 -1.27 11.75 50.21
CA THR A 27 -0.50 10.58 50.65
C THR A 27 -1.17 9.90 51.83
N ARG A 28 -2.07 8.97 51.54
CA ARG A 28 -2.66 8.08 52.54
C ARG A 28 -1.79 6.83 52.68
N ARG A 29 -1.20 6.65 53.89
CA ARG A 29 -0.47 5.41 54.27
C ARG A 29 -1.33 4.17 53.89
N LYS A 30 -0.78 3.31 53.04
CA LYS A 30 -1.39 2.10 52.54
C LYS A 30 -1.59 1.10 53.71
N SER A 31 -2.82 0.91 54.16
CA SER A 31 -3.20 -0.17 55.06
C SER A 31 -2.98 -1.52 54.37
N LYS A 32 -2.33 -2.46 55.05
CA LYS A 32 -1.80 -3.73 54.56
C LYS A 32 -2.86 -4.81 54.29
N ASN A 33 -4.19 -4.44 54.25
CA ASN A 33 -5.28 -5.44 54.17
C ASN A 33 -6.45 -5.02 53.24
N ASP A 34 -6.24 -4.16 52.25
CA ASP A 34 -7.27 -3.89 51.23
C ASP A 34 -7.29 -5.01 50.20
N LYS A 35 -8.14 -6.03 50.41
CA LYS A 35 -8.44 -7.05 49.37
C LYS A 35 -8.88 -6.30 48.11
N GLU A 36 -8.17 -6.52 47.00
CA GLU A 36 -8.56 -5.96 45.72
C GLU A 36 -9.94 -6.51 45.33
N THR A 37 -10.92 -5.64 45.18
CA THR A 37 -12.24 -6.03 44.69
C THR A 37 -12.23 -6.15 43.16
N PRO A 38 -13.12 -6.92 42.52
CA PRO A 38 -13.23 -7.02 41.07
C PRO A 38 -13.35 -5.67 40.37
N GLU A 39 -14.06 -4.73 40.98
CA GLU A 39 -14.26 -3.36 40.47
C GLU A 39 -12.93 -2.58 40.47
N LYS A 40 -12.14 -2.69 41.55
CA LYS A 40 -10.81 -2.03 41.66
C LYS A 40 -9.84 -2.62 40.64
N LEU A 41 -9.89 -3.94 40.41
CA LEU A 41 -9.10 -4.62 39.41
C LEU A 41 -9.48 -4.17 37.99
N SER A 42 -10.77 -4.05 37.67
CA SER A 42 -11.24 -3.60 36.37
C SER A 42 -10.84 -2.14 36.06
N VAL A 43 -10.92 -1.25 37.05
CA VAL A 43 -10.45 0.14 36.93
C VAL A 43 -8.94 0.20 36.69
N ARG A 44 -8.17 -0.66 37.41
CA ARG A 44 -6.71 -0.75 37.27
C ARG A 44 -6.32 -1.29 35.89
N ALA A 45 -7.03 -2.31 35.41
CA ALA A 45 -6.82 -2.88 34.06
C ALA A 45 -7.05 -1.80 32.99
N ARG A 46 -8.21 -1.12 33.03
CA ARG A 46 -8.51 -0.04 32.10
C ARG A 46 -7.47 1.08 32.10
N LYS A 47 -7.01 1.49 33.30
CA LYS A 47 -5.94 2.51 33.41
C LYS A 47 -4.61 2.03 32.82
N ALA A 48 -4.28 0.74 32.97
CA ALA A 48 -3.09 0.16 32.37
C ALA A 48 -3.18 0.16 30.82
N GLU A 49 -4.34 -0.20 30.26
CA GLU A 49 -4.60 -0.15 28.83
C GLU A 49 -4.52 1.29 28.27
N GLU A 50 -5.08 2.27 28.99
CA GLU A 50 -5.00 3.69 28.61
C GLU A 50 -3.55 4.19 28.62
N ASN A 51 -2.76 3.79 29.62
CA ASN A 51 -1.34 4.15 29.68
C ASN A 51 -0.53 3.50 28.56
N LEU A 52 -0.81 2.21 28.26
CA LEU A 52 -0.18 1.51 27.15
C LEU A 52 -0.49 2.20 25.82
N ALA A 53 -1.76 2.57 25.60
CA ALA A 53 -2.15 3.28 24.38
C ALA A 53 -1.41 4.63 24.23
N LYS A 54 -1.29 5.41 25.31
CA LYS A 54 -0.54 6.66 25.31
C LYS A 54 0.93 6.45 24.97
N GLU A 55 1.55 5.40 25.51
CA GLU A 55 2.95 5.08 25.26
C GLU A 55 3.17 4.69 23.78
N TYR A 56 2.30 3.84 23.20
CA TYR A 56 2.37 3.49 21.77
C TYR A 56 2.23 4.71 20.87
N ILE A 57 1.31 5.64 21.19
CA ILE A 57 1.15 6.89 20.44
C ILE A 57 2.40 7.76 20.57
N SER A 58 2.97 7.87 21.77
CA SER A 58 4.20 8.64 22.01
C SER A 58 5.39 8.08 21.22
N ILE A 59 5.55 6.76 21.21
CA ILE A 59 6.61 6.10 20.44
C ILE A 59 6.40 6.30 18.94
N ALA A 60 5.17 6.13 18.44
CA ALA A 60 4.85 6.36 17.03
C ALA A 60 5.14 7.81 16.62
N THR A 61 4.78 8.77 17.48
CA THR A 61 5.09 10.19 17.27
C THR A 61 6.60 10.42 17.18
N GLY A 62 7.36 9.83 18.11
CA GLY A 62 8.82 9.95 18.12
C GLY A 62 9.46 9.40 16.85
N PHE A 63 9.01 8.25 16.33
CA PHE A 63 9.48 7.71 15.05
C PHE A 63 9.11 8.62 13.89
N TYR A 64 7.90 9.16 13.87
CA TYR A 64 7.47 10.10 12.84
C TYR A 64 8.32 11.37 12.81
N ASP A 65 8.61 11.95 13.98
CA ASP A 65 9.45 13.14 14.11
C ASP A 65 10.89 12.89 13.66
N LEU A 66 11.38 11.67 13.81
CA LEU A 66 12.68 11.21 13.29
C LEU A 66 12.65 10.92 11.78
N GLY A 67 11.49 10.97 11.13
CA GLY A 67 11.30 10.68 9.71
C GLY A 67 11.17 9.19 9.39
N ASP A 68 11.06 8.32 10.39
CA ASP A 68 10.84 6.87 10.21
C ASP A 68 9.33 6.57 10.19
N VAL A 69 8.71 6.92 9.06
CA VAL A 69 7.25 6.81 8.85
C VAL A 69 6.78 5.36 8.92
N GLU A 70 7.60 4.40 8.44
CA GLU A 70 7.26 2.97 8.50
C GLU A 70 7.12 2.49 9.94
N LYS A 71 8.10 2.79 10.80
CA LYS A 71 8.01 2.40 12.22
C LYS A 71 6.88 3.11 12.95
N ALA A 72 6.67 4.39 12.67
CA ALA A 72 5.53 5.13 13.24
C ALA A 72 4.20 4.41 12.94
N ARG A 73 3.99 4.03 11.68
CA ARG A 73 2.85 3.25 11.21
C ARG A 73 2.73 1.89 11.91
N ASP A 74 3.82 1.14 12.00
CA ASP A 74 3.84 -0.19 12.61
C ASP A 74 3.40 -0.14 14.09
N PHE A 75 3.84 0.87 14.84
CA PHE A 75 3.39 1.05 16.23
C PHE A 75 1.91 1.36 16.34
N LEU A 76 1.36 2.18 15.43
CA LEU A 76 -0.09 2.45 15.39
C LEU A 76 -0.91 1.23 14.97
N ILE A 77 -0.43 0.40 14.06
CA ILE A 77 -1.07 -0.87 13.69
C ILE A 77 -1.13 -1.80 14.90
N ARG A 78 -0.01 -2.00 15.59
CA ARG A 78 0.01 -2.82 16.83
C ARG A 78 -0.93 -2.30 17.89
N LEU A 79 -1.01 -0.97 18.04
CA LEU A 79 -1.97 -0.36 18.96
C LEU A 79 -3.41 -0.67 18.54
N ASN A 80 -3.73 -0.56 17.25
CA ASN A 80 -5.06 -0.87 16.73
C ASN A 80 -5.43 -2.35 16.88
N GLU A 81 -4.45 -3.27 16.77
CA GLU A 81 -4.63 -4.71 17.03
C GLU A 81 -4.89 -5.00 18.52
N LEU A 82 -4.19 -4.30 19.43
CA LEU A 82 -4.36 -4.45 20.87
C LEU A 82 -5.67 -3.85 21.36
N ARG A 83 -6.11 -2.76 20.76
CA ARG A 83 -7.32 -2.03 21.14
C ARG A 83 -7.97 -1.40 19.91
N ASP A 84 -8.91 -2.14 19.34
CA ASP A 84 -9.71 -1.64 18.23
C ASP A 84 -10.62 -0.48 18.63
N GLY A 85 -10.90 0.43 17.70
CA GLY A 85 -11.84 1.53 17.88
C GLY A 85 -11.29 2.74 18.65
N LEU A 86 -9.96 2.87 18.84
CA LEU A 86 -9.38 4.11 19.36
C LEU A 86 -9.58 5.26 18.35
N PRO A 87 -10.23 6.37 18.75
CA PRO A 87 -10.51 7.49 17.85
C PRO A 87 -9.22 8.03 17.20
N GLY A 88 -9.25 8.18 15.88
CA GLY A 88 -8.15 8.79 15.11
C GLY A 88 -6.96 7.87 14.81
N VAL A 89 -6.81 6.71 15.46
CA VAL A 89 -5.66 5.81 15.22
C VAL A 89 -5.73 5.25 13.79
N ARG A 90 -6.89 4.74 13.37
CA ARG A 90 -7.08 4.20 12.02
C ARG A 90 -6.88 5.26 10.93
N GLN A 91 -7.47 6.44 11.14
CA GLN A 91 -7.26 7.55 10.22
C GLN A 91 -5.77 7.91 10.10
N LYS A 92 -5.03 7.89 11.21
CA LYS A 92 -3.60 8.20 11.18
C LYS A 92 -2.78 7.13 10.48
N ILE A 93 -3.15 5.86 10.61
CA ILE A 93 -2.54 4.75 9.82
C ILE A 93 -2.75 5.01 8.34
N ASP A 94 -3.99 5.33 7.91
CA ASP A 94 -4.32 5.59 6.51
C ASP A 94 -3.53 6.80 5.95
N GLU A 95 -3.33 7.86 6.76
CA GLU A 95 -2.51 9.03 6.39
C GLU A 95 -1.03 8.66 6.20
N LEU A 96 -0.47 7.82 7.10
CA LEU A 96 0.91 7.37 6.98
C LEU A 96 1.10 6.42 5.80
N ASP A 97 0.12 5.58 5.51
CA ASP A 97 0.10 4.73 4.32
C ASP A 97 0.14 5.56 3.03
N GLU A 98 -0.65 6.63 2.96
CA GLU A 98 -0.63 7.53 1.80
C GLU A 98 0.70 8.29 1.70
N GLU A 99 1.29 8.73 2.83
CA GLU A 99 2.61 9.38 2.84
C GLU A 99 3.70 8.42 2.33
N LEU A 100 3.71 7.17 2.77
CA LEU A 100 4.63 6.13 2.30
C LEU A 100 4.43 5.82 0.82
N MET A 101 3.18 5.76 0.36
CA MET A 101 2.87 5.58 -1.05
C MET A 101 3.42 6.70 -1.92
N GLN A 102 3.32 7.95 -1.47
CA GLN A 102 3.81 9.12 -2.21
C GLN A 102 5.33 9.23 -2.19
N ALA A 103 5.97 8.90 -1.08
CA ALA A 103 7.42 8.97 -0.93
C ALA A 103 8.17 8.01 -1.86
N ASN A 104 7.60 6.83 -2.13
CA ASN A 104 8.18 5.78 -2.95
C ASN A 104 7.51 5.69 -4.33
N SER A 105 7.56 6.78 -5.09
CA SER A 105 6.93 6.86 -6.42
C SER A 105 7.98 6.87 -7.52
N ASP A 106 7.81 6.02 -8.54
CA ASP A 106 8.66 5.98 -9.72
C ASP A 106 7.84 6.05 -11.01
N LYS A 107 8.34 6.80 -12.00
CA LYS A 107 7.69 7.02 -13.29
C LYS A 107 8.56 6.45 -14.41
N PHE A 108 7.95 5.70 -15.30
CA PHE A 108 8.61 5.16 -16.48
C PHE A 108 7.66 5.11 -17.68
N THR A 109 8.24 4.90 -18.84
CA THR A 109 7.50 4.75 -20.09
C THR A 109 7.46 3.28 -20.48
N LEU A 110 6.26 2.72 -20.63
CA LEU A 110 6.03 1.37 -21.13
C LEU A 110 5.86 1.39 -22.64
N ASP A 111 6.72 0.65 -23.34
CA ASP A 111 6.59 0.41 -24.77
C ASP A 111 5.62 -0.76 -24.99
N VAL A 112 4.42 -0.45 -25.50
CA VAL A 112 3.36 -1.46 -25.68
C VAL A 112 3.62 -2.46 -26.80
N SER A 113 4.64 -2.23 -27.64
CA SER A 113 5.01 -3.15 -28.73
C SER A 113 5.73 -4.41 -28.22
N LYS A 114 6.27 -4.37 -27.00
CA LYS A 114 7.17 -5.41 -26.48
C LYS A 114 6.46 -6.58 -25.80
N GLY A 115 5.14 -6.60 -25.75
CA GLY A 115 4.40 -7.66 -25.02
C GLY A 115 4.80 -7.68 -23.52
N TRP A 116 5.13 -8.86 -22.99
CA TRP A 116 5.73 -9.00 -21.67
C TRP A 116 7.20 -8.62 -21.74
N GLY A 117 7.50 -7.35 -21.51
CA GLY A 117 8.87 -6.85 -21.43
C GLY A 117 9.59 -7.28 -20.13
N ASP A 118 10.56 -6.51 -19.72
CA ASP A 118 11.24 -6.71 -18.44
C ASP A 118 10.31 -6.41 -17.25
N ALA A 119 10.62 -7.01 -16.09
CA ALA A 119 9.95 -6.69 -14.84
C ALA A 119 10.08 -5.19 -14.53
N VAL A 120 8.99 -4.56 -14.18
CA VAL A 120 8.94 -3.12 -13.89
C VAL A 120 9.24 -2.79 -12.43
N ALA A 121 8.92 -3.74 -11.52
CA ALA A 121 9.20 -3.61 -10.10
C ALA A 121 9.29 -4.99 -9.43
N GLU A 122 9.83 -5.04 -8.22
CA GLU A 122 9.68 -6.13 -7.26
C GLU A 122 8.65 -5.73 -6.22
N VAL A 123 7.72 -6.64 -5.92
CA VAL A 123 6.63 -6.45 -4.97
C VAL A 123 6.71 -7.48 -3.85
N THR A 124 6.29 -7.08 -2.65
CA THR A 124 6.28 -7.93 -1.46
C THR A 124 4.86 -8.38 -1.14
N LYS A 125 4.70 -9.63 -0.74
CA LYS A 125 3.40 -10.17 -0.30
C LYS A 125 2.81 -9.32 0.84
N GLY A 126 1.55 -8.94 0.70
CA GLY A 126 0.82 -8.18 1.72
C GLY A 126 1.07 -6.66 1.70
N GLU A 127 2.07 -6.18 0.94
CA GLU A 127 2.38 -4.76 0.81
C GLU A 127 1.58 -4.15 -0.34
N ALA A 128 0.73 -3.19 -0.05
CA ALA A 128 -0.05 -2.51 -1.08
C ALA A 128 0.84 -1.63 -1.97
N PHE A 129 0.53 -1.60 -3.25
CA PHE A 129 1.13 -0.67 -4.19
C PHE A 129 0.07 -0.12 -5.15
N ARG A 130 0.34 1.06 -5.70
CA ARG A 130 -0.55 1.74 -6.64
C ARG A 130 0.13 1.87 -8.00
N ILE A 131 -0.59 1.57 -9.07
CA ILE A 131 -0.18 1.82 -10.45
C ILE A 131 -1.13 2.86 -11.02
N VAL A 132 -0.60 3.91 -11.62
CA VAL A 132 -1.35 4.87 -12.43
C VAL A 132 -0.77 4.85 -13.83
N ALA A 133 -1.63 4.76 -14.85
CA ALA A 133 -1.21 4.72 -16.24
C ALA A 133 -2.02 5.73 -17.07
N ALA A 134 -1.32 6.41 -17.98
CA ALA A 134 -1.90 7.40 -18.87
C ALA A 134 -1.24 7.37 -20.25
N GLY A 135 -2.00 7.74 -21.28
CA GLY A 135 -1.55 7.80 -22.67
C GLY A 135 -2.33 6.87 -23.58
N ASP A 136 -2.14 7.09 -24.86
CA ASP A 136 -2.81 6.37 -25.94
C ASP A 136 -1.82 5.52 -26.74
N TYR A 137 -2.29 4.46 -27.32
CA TYR A 137 -1.52 3.62 -28.24
C TYR A 137 -2.40 3.12 -29.39
N LYS A 138 -1.76 2.73 -30.49
CA LYS A 138 -2.45 2.14 -31.65
C LYS A 138 -2.29 0.63 -31.64
N MET A 139 -3.38 -0.07 -31.94
CA MET A 139 -3.39 -1.53 -32.10
C MET A 139 -3.99 -1.88 -33.46
N THR A 140 -3.31 -2.75 -34.19
CA THR A 140 -3.79 -3.35 -35.44
C THR A 140 -3.83 -4.87 -35.25
N ALA A 141 -5.02 -5.45 -35.39
CA ALA A 141 -5.20 -6.87 -35.36
C ALA A 141 -5.65 -7.35 -36.77
N SER A 142 -4.97 -8.36 -37.29
CA SER A 142 -5.35 -9.03 -38.56
C SER A 142 -6.00 -10.34 -38.21
N LEU A 143 -7.19 -10.58 -38.74
CA LEU A 143 -7.92 -11.84 -38.63
C LEU A 143 -8.02 -12.49 -40.02
N SER A 144 -7.60 -13.72 -40.13
CA SER A 144 -7.85 -14.53 -41.34
C SER A 144 -9.19 -15.24 -41.15
N LEU A 145 -10.13 -14.93 -42.03
CA LEU A 145 -11.48 -15.50 -42.02
C LEU A 145 -11.63 -16.39 -43.22
N ASP A 146 -12.38 -17.49 -43.12
CA ASP A 146 -12.93 -18.24 -44.23
C ASP A 146 -14.39 -17.83 -44.48
N VAL A 147 -15.05 -18.46 -45.43
CA VAL A 147 -16.45 -18.16 -45.79
C VAL A 147 -17.45 -18.41 -44.66
N ASN A 148 -17.04 -19.12 -43.61
CA ASN A 148 -17.86 -19.40 -42.43
C ASN A 148 -17.61 -18.36 -41.31
N GLY A 149 -16.76 -17.37 -41.54
CA GLY A 149 -16.42 -16.32 -40.58
C GLY A 149 -15.44 -16.75 -39.50
N LEU A 150 -15.59 -16.16 -38.31
CA LEU A 150 -14.79 -16.53 -37.15
C LEU A 150 -15.19 -17.94 -36.67
N ARG A 151 -14.27 -18.87 -36.74
CA ARG A 151 -14.45 -20.14 -36.03
C ARG A 151 -14.49 -19.89 -34.55
N SER A 152 -15.48 -20.46 -33.83
CA SER A 152 -15.66 -20.33 -32.40
C SER A 152 -14.53 -20.93 -31.53
N ARG A 153 -13.47 -21.46 -32.15
CA ARG A 153 -12.18 -21.73 -31.50
C ARG A 153 -11.35 -20.47 -31.55
N ASP A 154 -11.55 -19.77 -30.60
CA ASP A 154 -11.07 -18.55 -30.02
C ASP A 154 -9.68 -18.12 -30.54
N PRO A 155 -9.57 -17.19 -31.53
CA PRO A 155 -8.29 -16.54 -31.82
C PRO A 155 -7.82 -15.63 -30.67
N ILE A 156 -8.60 -15.57 -29.60
CA ILE A 156 -8.40 -14.76 -28.38
C ILE A 156 -7.84 -15.62 -27.24
N ARG A 157 -7.37 -16.83 -27.49
CA ARG A 157 -6.89 -17.79 -26.47
C ARG A 157 -5.82 -17.21 -25.51
N ASP A 158 -5.11 -16.17 -25.94
CA ASP A 158 -4.10 -15.51 -25.15
C ASP A 158 -4.58 -14.22 -24.48
N LEU A 159 -5.85 -13.88 -24.62
CA LEU A 159 -6.46 -12.80 -23.86
C LEU A 159 -6.76 -13.25 -22.43
N ALA A 160 -6.39 -12.44 -21.47
CA ALA A 160 -6.83 -12.63 -20.10
C ALA A 160 -8.33 -12.34 -20.00
N ALA A 161 -9.16 -13.39 -19.83
CA ALA A 161 -10.63 -13.27 -19.83
C ALA A 161 -11.18 -12.26 -18.81
N ALA A 162 -10.45 -12.06 -17.71
CA ALA A 162 -10.84 -11.10 -16.66
C ALA A 162 -10.38 -9.66 -16.93
N VAL A 163 -9.67 -9.41 -18.02
CA VAL A 163 -9.12 -8.09 -18.37
C VAL A 163 -9.74 -7.62 -19.67
N PRO A 164 -10.27 -6.40 -19.77
CA PRO A 164 -10.81 -5.88 -21.01
C PRO A 164 -9.78 -5.92 -22.15
N PHE A 165 -10.25 -6.18 -23.36
CA PHE A 165 -9.44 -6.14 -24.58
C PHE A 165 -8.76 -4.76 -24.72
N GLY A 166 -7.45 -4.76 -24.99
CA GLY A 166 -6.67 -3.54 -25.11
C GLY A 166 -6.37 -2.84 -23.78
N ALA A 167 -6.83 -3.31 -22.64
CA ALA A 167 -6.51 -2.68 -21.37
C ALA A 167 -5.09 -3.04 -20.90
N LEU A 168 -4.44 -2.10 -20.20
CA LEU A 168 -3.21 -2.37 -19.48
C LEU A 168 -3.50 -3.39 -18.38
N MET A 169 -2.67 -4.44 -18.31
CA MET A 169 -2.75 -5.49 -17.30
C MET A 169 -1.42 -5.79 -16.67
N GLY A 170 -1.46 -6.40 -15.48
CA GLY A 170 -0.28 -6.84 -14.76
C GLY A 170 -0.35 -8.30 -14.35
N ILE A 171 0.83 -8.88 -14.11
CA ILE A 171 1.03 -10.15 -13.41
C ILE A 171 2.17 -10.00 -12.41
N VAL A 172 2.11 -10.76 -11.33
CA VAL A 172 3.23 -10.94 -10.41
C VAL A 172 3.78 -12.35 -10.58
N GLN A 173 5.05 -12.47 -10.98
CA GLN A 173 5.74 -13.74 -11.11
C GLN A 173 6.52 -14.02 -9.83
N GLY A 174 6.14 -15.06 -9.11
CA GLY A 174 6.82 -15.48 -7.89
C GLY A 174 8.22 -16.05 -8.15
N ALA A 175 8.96 -16.30 -7.07
CA ALA A 175 10.29 -16.94 -7.14
C ALA A 175 10.23 -18.37 -7.73
N ASP A 176 9.08 -19.03 -7.66
CA ASP A 176 8.78 -20.32 -8.29
C ASP A 176 8.61 -20.24 -9.82
N GLY A 177 8.79 -19.06 -10.41
CA GLY A 177 8.59 -18.80 -11.84
C GLY A 177 7.12 -18.77 -12.28
N LYS A 178 6.17 -19.10 -11.39
CA LYS A 178 4.76 -19.15 -11.73
C LYS A 178 4.12 -17.76 -11.66
N PRO A 179 3.45 -17.30 -12.74
CA PRO A 179 2.75 -16.03 -12.73
C PRO A 179 1.47 -16.12 -11.88
N SER A 180 1.07 -14.97 -11.34
CA SER A 180 -0.28 -14.78 -10.77
C SER A 180 -1.34 -14.81 -11.88
N ARG A 181 -2.61 -14.84 -11.49
CA ARG A 181 -3.68 -14.48 -12.44
C ARG A 181 -3.46 -13.04 -12.91
N PRO A 182 -3.66 -12.76 -14.22
CA PRO A 182 -3.62 -11.39 -14.72
C PRO A 182 -4.69 -10.52 -14.05
N PHE A 183 -4.34 -9.27 -13.80
CA PHE A 183 -5.25 -8.27 -13.27
C PHE A 183 -5.25 -7.00 -14.14
N ALA A 184 -6.42 -6.37 -14.26
CA ALA A 184 -6.57 -5.15 -15.03
C ALA A 184 -6.01 -3.95 -14.26
N VAL A 185 -5.11 -3.19 -14.87
CA VAL A 185 -4.60 -1.92 -14.32
C VAL A 185 -5.46 -0.75 -14.80
N ARG A 186 -5.85 -0.75 -16.09
CA ARG A 186 -6.56 0.35 -16.75
C ARG A 186 -5.83 1.69 -16.55
N SER A 187 -6.52 2.75 -16.11
CA SER A 187 -5.93 4.06 -15.78
C SER A 187 -5.34 4.13 -14.36
N GLY A 188 -5.76 3.22 -13.49
CA GLY A 188 -5.25 3.15 -12.12
C GLY A 188 -5.75 1.93 -11.35
N LEU A 189 -4.88 1.42 -10.49
CA LEU A 189 -5.17 0.28 -9.62
C LEU A 189 -4.33 0.38 -8.35
N GLU A 190 -4.97 0.18 -7.22
CA GLU A 190 -4.30 -0.18 -5.98
C GLU A 190 -4.42 -1.69 -5.77
N PHE A 191 -3.31 -2.35 -5.49
CA PHE A 191 -3.24 -3.81 -5.47
C PHE A 191 -2.35 -4.32 -4.34
N THR A 192 -2.86 -5.29 -3.58
CA THR A 192 -2.11 -6.00 -2.56
C THR A 192 -1.76 -7.41 -3.06
N PRO A 193 -0.49 -7.72 -3.34
CA PRO A 193 -0.09 -8.99 -3.92
C PRO A 193 -0.20 -10.12 -2.89
N LYS A 194 -0.72 -11.27 -3.33
CA LYS A 194 -0.79 -12.49 -2.51
C LYS A 194 0.53 -13.25 -2.45
N LYS A 195 1.51 -12.86 -3.27
CA LYS A 195 2.86 -13.46 -3.35
C LYS A 195 3.88 -12.35 -3.58
N SER A 196 5.07 -12.48 -2.99
CA SER A 196 6.22 -11.67 -3.38
C SER A 196 6.72 -12.10 -4.75
N GLY A 197 7.23 -11.17 -5.55
CA GLY A 197 7.74 -11.49 -6.87
C GLY A 197 7.98 -10.28 -7.75
N ARG A 198 8.21 -10.53 -9.03
CA ARG A 198 8.45 -9.52 -10.05
C ARG A 198 7.14 -9.13 -10.73
N LEU A 199 6.88 -7.84 -10.80
CA LEU A 199 5.73 -7.27 -11.50
C LEU A 199 6.06 -7.05 -12.97
N PHE A 200 5.19 -7.54 -13.85
CA PHE A 200 5.25 -7.32 -15.28
C PHE A 200 3.97 -6.65 -15.75
N LEU A 201 4.10 -5.77 -16.73
CA LEU A 201 2.97 -5.07 -17.35
C LEU A 201 2.96 -5.29 -18.84
N ARG A 202 1.75 -5.44 -19.42
CA ARG A 202 1.51 -5.41 -20.87
C ARG A 202 0.07 -5.00 -21.17
N VAL A 203 -0.22 -4.72 -22.41
CA VAL A 203 -1.60 -4.58 -22.88
C VAL A 203 -2.23 -5.94 -23.19
N ASN A 204 -3.51 -6.11 -22.92
CA ASN A 204 -4.25 -7.35 -23.17
C ASN A 204 -4.67 -7.45 -24.65
N THR A 205 -3.80 -7.99 -25.47
CA THR A 205 -3.97 -8.06 -26.91
C THR A 205 -3.69 -9.48 -27.42
N PRO A 206 -4.33 -9.90 -28.54
CA PRO A 206 -4.03 -11.18 -29.15
C PRO A 206 -2.58 -11.24 -29.66
N PRO A 207 -2.00 -12.44 -29.82
CA PRO A 207 -0.61 -12.59 -30.28
C PRO A 207 -0.38 -12.01 -31.69
N THR A 208 -1.44 -12.00 -32.51
CA THR A 208 -1.40 -11.50 -33.90
C THR A 208 -1.51 -9.95 -33.96
N ALA A 209 -1.84 -9.30 -32.88
CA ALA A 209 -1.96 -7.84 -32.83
C ALA A 209 -0.59 -7.17 -32.80
N LYS A 210 -0.44 -6.12 -33.62
CA LYS A 210 0.69 -5.22 -33.58
C LYS A 210 0.29 -3.96 -32.81
N CYS A 211 0.96 -3.72 -31.69
CA CYS A 211 0.78 -2.51 -30.90
C CYS A 211 1.94 -1.55 -31.16
N THR A 212 1.64 -0.27 -31.24
CA THR A 212 2.62 0.82 -31.39
C THR A 212 2.24 1.98 -30.50
N GLY A 213 3.21 2.52 -29.79
CA GLY A 213 3.02 3.64 -28.87
C GLY A 213 3.68 3.41 -27.52
N LYS A 214 3.52 4.37 -26.66
CA LYS A 214 4.13 4.40 -25.33
C LYS A 214 3.10 4.90 -24.33
N VAL A 215 3.00 4.22 -23.20
CA VAL A 215 2.13 4.59 -22.07
C VAL A 215 3.00 5.03 -20.91
N GLN A 216 2.66 6.15 -20.30
CA GLN A 216 3.30 6.61 -19.07
C GLN A 216 2.74 5.81 -17.90
N VAL A 217 3.62 5.25 -17.07
CA VAL A 217 3.24 4.48 -15.89
C VAL A 217 3.95 5.06 -14.69
N GLN A 218 3.19 5.26 -13.63
CA GLN A 218 3.70 5.59 -12.31
C GLN A 218 3.37 4.44 -11.36
N ILE A 219 4.38 3.96 -10.65
CA ILE A 219 4.21 2.96 -9.57
C ILE A 219 4.61 3.64 -8.26
N SER A 220 3.79 3.45 -7.23
CA SER A 220 4.04 4.00 -5.90
C SER A 220 3.72 2.96 -4.83
N GLY A 221 4.31 3.13 -3.64
CA GLY A 221 4.18 2.21 -2.51
C GLY A 221 5.46 1.48 -2.17
N ASN A 222 5.38 0.45 -1.34
CA ASN A 222 6.56 -0.32 -0.92
C ASN A 222 7.01 -1.30 -2.02
N VAL A 223 7.54 -0.76 -3.11
CA VAL A 223 8.03 -1.49 -4.27
C VAL A 223 9.48 -1.11 -4.59
N LYS A 224 10.28 -2.08 -5.02
CA LYS A 224 11.63 -1.84 -5.54
C LYS A 224 11.56 -1.71 -7.05
N THR A 225 11.62 -0.49 -7.57
CA THR A 225 11.63 -0.24 -9.00
C THR A 225 13.05 -0.38 -9.59
N ARG A 226 13.16 -0.64 -10.88
CA ARG A 226 14.46 -0.75 -11.59
C ARG A 226 15.27 0.54 -11.52
N THR A 227 14.63 1.68 -11.38
CA THR A 227 15.27 3.01 -11.33
C THR A 227 15.88 3.29 -9.96
N SER A 228 15.32 2.74 -8.89
CA SER A 228 15.85 2.92 -7.53
C SER A 228 17.26 2.34 -7.35
N GLY A 229 17.61 1.31 -8.14
CA GLY A 229 18.96 0.70 -8.13
C GLY A 229 20.06 1.56 -8.78
N LYS A 230 19.73 2.51 -9.65
CA LYS A 230 20.70 3.38 -10.31
C LYS A 230 21.09 4.65 -9.53
N LYS A 231 20.27 5.07 -8.57
CA LYS A 231 20.52 6.29 -7.77
C LYS A 231 21.57 6.12 -6.66
N LYS A 232 22.03 4.91 -6.35
CA LYS A 232 23.04 4.65 -5.29
C LYS A 232 24.50 4.60 -5.78
N ARG A 233 24.77 5.00 -7.03
CA ARG A 233 26.14 5.10 -7.54
C ARG A 233 26.44 6.55 -7.99
N LYS A 234 26.51 7.46 -7.02
CA LYS A 234 27.25 8.73 -7.14
C LYS A 234 27.79 9.12 -5.78
#